data_aeeef177464dbac64c0b818cc13eec24
#
_entry.id   aeeef177464dbac64c0b818cc13eec24
#
_cell.length_a   1.000
_cell.length_b   1.000
_cell.length_c   1.000
_cell.angle_alpha   90.00
_cell.angle_beta   90.00
_cell.angle_gamma   90.00
#
_symmetry.space_group_name_H-M   'P 1'
#
loop_
_entity.id
_entity.type
_entity.pdbx_description
1 polymer ?
#
loop_
_entity_poly.entity_id
_entity_poly.type
_entity_poly.pdbx_seq_one_letter_code
_entity_poly.pdbx_strand_id
1 'polypeptide(L)'
;KTDRLAPGWNAARFRMKKIFIKFWNRIEGNLLMSNMPVKSAGGNTRGLIQRLKETDQPLFLYLAFLLLMVGFSLGSPVFLSSGNLLNIFNQTALVTIMAAGVALVIITGEIDLSVGSVLALSGVSAALFMNSVTQNWFLGAIVGITVGALVGLSNGILVARFLIPSFLVTLGTLSIARGLALISTGTAPVTVSQETFWYVFAEARVLGISAPIVWTLVVISVVWVLLHFSVFGRRIFATGGNLAAAKFSGINTRNIKISVFVISGALAGLAGVIVAARGHAIRPDVGGGIELDVLAAVILGGTSLFGGKGKIYGVIIGSLII
;
A
#
# COMPACT_ATOMS: atom_id res chain seq x y z
N LYS A 1 9.64 -49.93 -28.75
CA LYS A 1 9.60 -50.81 -27.57
C LYS A 1 8.84 -50.09 -26.49
N THR A 2 7.62 -50.59 -26.31
CA THR A 2 6.49 -49.96 -25.61
C THR A 2 6.54 -50.21 -24.10
N ASP A 3 6.27 -49.17 -23.38
CA ASP A 3 6.05 -49.15 -21.93
C ASP A 3 5.08 -50.24 -21.45
N ARG A 4 5.55 -51.10 -20.55
CA ARG A 4 4.72 -51.92 -19.67
C ARG A 4 4.76 -51.32 -18.26
N LEU A 5 3.86 -50.37 -17.99
CA LEU A 5 3.59 -49.98 -16.62
C LEU A 5 2.76 -51.06 -15.91
N ALA A 6 3.17 -51.40 -14.70
CA ALA A 6 2.61 -52.51 -13.91
C ALA A 6 1.10 -52.35 -13.66
N PRO A 7 0.31 -53.46 -13.67
CA PRO A 7 -1.17 -53.45 -13.59
C PRO A 7 -1.76 -52.81 -12.30
N GLY A 8 -0.98 -52.58 -11.26
CA GLY A 8 -1.44 -51.99 -10.00
C GLY A 8 -1.59 -50.46 -10.00
N TRP A 9 -0.91 -49.75 -10.92
CA TRP A 9 -0.87 -48.27 -10.90
C TRP A 9 -2.20 -47.62 -11.35
N ASN A 10 -2.88 -48.22 -12.27
CA ASN A 10 -4.19 -47.72 -12.77
C ASN A 10 -5.31 -47.90 -11.73
N ALA A 11 -5.27 -48.97 -10.95
CA ALA A 11 -6.25 -49.23 -9.89
C ALA A 11 -6.08 -48.29 -8.69
N ALA A 12 -4.84 -47.96 -8.32
CA ALA A 12 -4.55 -46.97 -7.27
C ALA A 12 -4.97 -45.55 -7.67
N ARG A 13 -4.70 -45.14 -8.90
CA ARG A 13 -5.10 -43.82 -9.46
C ARG A 13 -6.62 -43.70 -9.54
N PHE A 14 -7.34 -44.76 -9.86
CA PHE A 14 -8.81 -44.76 -9.91
C PHE A 14 -9.44 -44.71 -8.50
N ARG A 15 -8.84 -45.35 -7.49
CA ARG A 15 -9.27 -45.27 -6.09
C ARG A 15 -9.03 -43.89 -5.54
N MET A 16 -7.87 -43.28 -5.77
CA MET A 16 -7.59 -41.90 -5.29
C MET A 16 -8.54 -40.89 -5.91
N LYS A 17 -8.84 -40.99 -7.20
CA LYS A 17 -9.79 -40.12 -7.88
C LYS A 17 -11.20 -40.22 -7.30
N LYS A 18 -11.68 -41.45 -6.98
CA LYS A 18 -12.97 -41.68 -6.30
C LYS A 18 -13.00 -41.11 -4.86
N ILE A 19 -11.92 -41.22 -4.11
CA ILE A 19 -11.80 -40.67 -2.75
C ILE A 19 -11.80 -39.12 -2.80
N PHE A 20 -11.07 -38.57 -3.76
CA PHE A 20 -10.99 -37.09 -3.93
C PHE A 20 -12.34 -36.50 -4.36
N ILE A 21 -13.06 -37.14 -5.29
CA ILE A 21 -14.40 -36.71 -5.70
C ILE A 21 -15.41 -36.82 -4.52
N LYS A 22 -15.31 -37.89 -3.72
CA LYS A 22 -16.19 -38.08 -2.57
C LYS A 22 -15.91 -37.08 -1.44
N PHE A 23 -14.64 -36.70 -1.27
CA PHE A 23 -14.21 -35.66 -0.34
C PHE A 23 -14.65 -34.27 -0.81
N TRP A 24 -14.48 -33.97 -2.11
CA TRP A 24 -14.90 -32.71 -2.72
C TRP A 24 -16.42 -32.50 -2.65
N ASN A 25 -17.22 -33.48 -3.01
CA ASN A 25 -18.69 -33.42 -2.91
C ASN A 25 -19.18 -33.28 -1.45
N ARG A 26 -18.41 -33.76 -0.48
CA ARG A 26 -18.72 -33.58 0.95
C ARG A 26 -18.43 -32.16 1.43
N ILE A 27 -17.41 -31.54 0.88
CA ILE A 27 -17.10 -30.11 1.14
C ILE A 27 -18.14 -29.21 0.47
N GLU A 28 -18.49 -29.45 -0.78
CA GLU A 28 -19.54 -28.69 -1.49
C GLU A 28 -20.92 -28.86 -0.81
N GLY A 29 -21.27 -30.06 -0.40
CA GLY A 29 -22.54 -30.32 0.32
C GLY A 29 -22.60 -29.57 1.66
N ASN A 30 -21.50 -29.44 2.38
CA ASN A 30 -21.44 -28.67 3.63
C ASN A 30 -21.45 -27.16 3.41
N LEU A 31 -20.86 -26.67 2.29
CA LEU A 31 -20.92 -25.25 1.91
C LEU A 31 -22.32 -24.82 1.44
N LEU A 32 -23.06 -25.70 0.76
CA LEU A 32 -24.44 -25.43 0.33
C LEU A 32 -25.44 -25.47 1.50
N MET A 33 -25.18 -26.29 2.54
CA MET A 33 -26.01 -26.35 3.73
C MET A 33 -25.80 -25.16 4.67
N SER A 34 -24.65 -24.45 4.59
CA SER A 34 -24.37 -23.26 5.39
C SER A 34 -25.15 -22.01 4.96
N ASN A 35 -25.79 -22.04 3.79
CA ASN A 35 -26.54 -20.90 3.23
C ASN A 35 -28.07 -21.00 3.38
N MET A 36 -28.59 -21.96 4.13
CA MET A 36 -30.01 -21.96 4.47
C MET A 36 -30.27 -20.97 5.61
N PRO A 37 -31.26 -20.04 5.46
CA PRO A 37 -31.61 -19.11 6.54
C PRO A 37 -32.32 -19.89 7.66
N VAL A 38 -31.58 -20.18 8.73
CA VAL A 38 -32.17 -20.65 9.98
C VAL A 38 -32.93 -19.49 10.61
N LYS A 39 -34.24 -19.47 10.48
CA LYS A 39 -35.10 -18.62 11.30
C LYS A 39 -35.02 -19.08 12.74
N SER A 40 -34.13 -18.44 13.54
CA SER A 40 -34.14 -18.59 14.99
C SER A 40 -34.79 -17.37 15.61
N ALA A 41 -35.97 -17.59 16.22
CA ALA A 41 -36.56 -16.69 17.19
C ALA A 41 -35.66 -16.70 18.45
N GLY A 42 -34.84 -15.68 18.63
CA GLY A 42 -33.98 -15.55 19.82
C GLY A 42 -33.29 -14.18 19.86
N GLY A 43 -33.74 -13.38 20.79
CA GLY A 43 -33.12 -12.26 21.49
C GLY A 43 -32.27 -11.23 20.71
N ASN A 44 -32.62 -9.98 20.91
CA ASN A 44 -32.17 -8.72 20.33
C ASN A 44 -30.61 -8.49 20.31
N THR A 45 -29.82 -9.26 21.05
CA THR A 45 -28.35 -9.12 21.12
C THR A 45 -27.61 -9.76 19.94
N ARG A 46 -28.16 -10.86 19.37
CA ARG A 46 -27.57 -11.45 18.15
C ARG A 46 -27.73 -10.55 16.92
N GLY A 47 -28.80 -9.78 16.85
CA GLY A 47 -29.04 -8.81 15.79
C GLY A 47 -28.06 -7.65 15.78
N LEU A 48 -27.57 -7.22 16.95
CA LEU A 48 -26.60 -6.13 17.05
C LEU A 48 -25.21 -6.58 16.57
N ILE A 49 -24.74 -7.75 17.02
CA ILE A 49 -23.46 -8.33 16.60
C ILE A 49 -23.46 -8.67 15.11
N GLN A 50 -24.59 -9.14 14.58
CA GLN A 50 -24.74 -9.45 13.17
C GLN A 50 -24.81 -8.18 12.32
N ARG A 51 -25.51 -7.13 12.77
CA ARG A 51 -25.48 -5.80 12.15
C ARG A 51 -24.10 -5.15 12.21
N LEU A 52 -23.32 -5.33 13.27
CA LEU A 52 -21.93 -4.88 13.39
C LEU A 52 -21.00 -5.62 12.43
N LYS A 53 -21.26 -6.91 12.14
CA LYS A 53 -20.52 -7.69 11.13
C LYS A 53 -20.89 -7.34 9.69
N GLU A 54 -22.13 -6.95 9.44
CA GLU A 54 -22.64 -6.57 8.12
C GLU A 54 -22.39 -5.09 7.80
N THR A 55 -22.03 -4.27 8.79
CA THR A 55 -21.62 -2.88 8.56
C THR A 55 -20.23 -2.90 7.93
N ASP A 56 -20.14 -2.56 6.65
CA ASP A 56 -18.92 -2.34 5.87
C ASP A 56 -18.02 -1.19 6.45
N GLN A 57 -18.32 -0.76 7.65
CA GLN A 57 -17.60 0.27 8.39
C GLN A 57 -16.57 -0.41 9.28
N PRO A 58 -15.31 0.06 9.27
CA PRO A 58 -14.28 -0.45 10.18
C PRO A 58 -14.51 0.06 11.61
N LEU A 59 -15.71 -0.20 12.18
CA LEU A 59 -16.07 0.24 13.53
C LEU A 59 -15.03 -0.23 14.55
N PHE A 60 -14.52 -1.44 14.35
CA PHE A 60 -13.46 -1.99 15.20
C PHE A 60 -12.16 -1.16 15.13
N LEU A 61 -11.80 -0.65 13.95
CA LEU A 61 -10.66 0.24 13.78
C LEU A 61 -10.84 1.56 14.55
N TYR A 62 -12.01 2.17 14.46
CA TYR A 62 -12.29 3.41 15.20
C TYR A 62 -12.29 3.20 16.71
N LEU A 63 -12.84 2.07 17.17
CA LEU A 63 -12.81 1.71 18.59
C LEU A 63 -11.38 1.45 19.08
N ALA A 64 -10.57 0.72 18.31
CA ALA A 64 -9.18 0.48 18.65
C ALA A 64 -8.38 1.81 18.70
N PHE A 65 -8.56 2.68 17.72
CA PHE A 65 -7.94 4.00 17.71
C PHE A 65 -8.36 4.85 18.91
N LEU A 66 -9.67 4.87 19.22
CA LEU A 66 -10.18 5.59 20.38
C LEU A 66 -9.61 5.06 21.69
N LEU A 67 -9.54 3.73 21.84
CA LEU A 67 -8.95 3.10 23.03
C LEU A 67 -7.48 3.46 23.19
N LEU A 68 -6.70 3.47 22.10
CA LEU A 68 -5.31 3.92 22.11
C LEU A 68 -5.19 5.39 22.52
N MET A 69 -6.02 6.26 21.93
CA MET A 69 -6.04 7.70 22.27
C MET A 69 -6.36 7.93 23.75
N VAL A 70 -7.37 7.23 24.29
CA VAL A 70 -7.73 7.31 25.71
C VAL A 70 -6.61 6.75 26.59
N GLY A 71 -6.07 5.58 26.25
CA GLY A 71 -4.99 4.94 27.01
C GLY A 71 -3.74 5.82 27.12
N PHE A 72 -3.27 6.38 26.00
CA PHE A 72 -2.12 7.28 26.02
C PHE A 72 -2.42 8.62 26.69
N SER A 73 -3.65 9.13 26.59
CA SER A 73 -4.07 10.37 27.26
C SER A 73 -4.09 10.21 28.78
N LEU A 74 -4.50 9.05 29.28
CA LEU A 74 -4.45 8.73 30.71
C LEU A 74 -3.01 8.48 31.21
N GLY A 75 -2.16 7.94 30.33
CA GLY A 75 -0.75 7.62 30.67
C GLY A 75 0.19 8.83 30.63
N SER A 76 -0.14 9.90 29.89
CA SER A 76 0.72 11.06 29.71
C SER A 76 -0.07 12.37 29.57
N PRO A 77 0.16 13.36 30.45
CA PRO A 77 -0.53 14.66 30.37
C PRO A 77 -0.12 15.48 29.12
N VAL A 78 1.01 15.15 28.49
CA VAL A 78 1.52 15.84 27.30
C VAL A 78 0.95 15.23 26.01
N PHE A 79 0.33 14.05 26.07
CA PHE A 79 -0.08 13.31 24.87
C PHE A 79 -1.00 14.12 23.96
N LEU A 80 -2.03 14.78 24.49
CA LEU A 80 -2.98 15.59 23.74
C LEU A 80 -2.52 17.05 23.53
N SER A 81 -1.28 17.40 23.90
CA SER A 81 -0.77 18.74 23.60
C SER A 81 -0.67 18.96 22.09
N SER A 82 -0.95 20.20 21.64
CA SER A 82 -0.88 20.55 20.21
C SER A 82 0.49 20.25 19.59
N GLY A 83 1.58 20.48 20.33
CA GLY A 83 2.93 20.17 19.90
C GLY A 83 3.14 18.68 19.67
N ASN A 84 2.68 17.83 20.60
CA ASN A 84 2.81 16.39 20.45
C ASN A 84 1.94 15.83 19.32
N LEU A 85 0.71 16.30 19.19
CA LEU A 85 -0.17 15.89 18.08
C LEU A 85 0.44 16.27 16.72
N LEU A 86 0.98 17.48 16.57
CA LEU A 86 1.68 17.89 15.35
C LEU A 86 2.92 17.02 15.09
N ASN A 87 3.64 16.61 16.12
CA ASN A 87 4.76 15.67 15.99
C ASN A 87 4.31 14.31 15.49
N ILE A 88 3.23 13.74 16.03
CA ILE A 88 2.65 12.46 15.58
C ILE A 88 2.27 12.57 14.09
N PHE A 89 1.50 13.59 13.69
CA PHE A 89 1.14 13.80 12.30
C PHE A 89 2.36 13.98 11.39
N ASN A 90 3.42 14.63 11.87
CA ASN A 90 4.64 14.85 11.11
C ASN A 90 5.45 13.55 10.92
N GLN A 91 5.47 12.67 11.92
CA GLN A 91 6.15 11.37 11.83
C GLN A 91 5.39 10.40 10.93
N THR A 92 4.07 10.34 11.05
CA THR A 92 3.22 9.45 10.24
C THR A 92 3.00 9.95 8.81
N ALA A 93 3.37 11.21 8.49
CA ALA A 93 3.18 11.81 7.18
C ALA A 93 3.72 10.94 6.03
N LEU A 94 4.95 10.42 6.18
CA LEU A 94 5.61 9.62 5.15
C LEU A 94 4.90 8.28 4.93
N VAL A 95 4.57 7.59 6.03
CA VAL A 95 3.81 6.33 5.98
C VAL A 95 2.46 6.56 5.30
N THR A 96 1.75 7.64 5.67
CA THR A 96 0.43 7.98 5.11
C THR A 96 0.50 8.27 3.60
N ILE A 97 1.52 9.02 3.14
CA ILE A 97 1.71 9.30 1.70
C ILE A 97 1.92 7.98 0.92
N MET A 98 2.83 7.11 1.38
CA MET A 98 3.09 5.83 0.72
C MET A 98 1.90 4.89 0.83
N ALA A 99 1.24 4.84 1.99
CA ALA A 99 0.06 4.01 2.21
C ALA A 99 -1.10 4.39 1.29
N ALA A 100 -1.26 5.67 0.95
CA ALA A 100 -2.25 6.11 -0.03
C ALA A 100 -1.99 5.49 -1.42
N GLY A 101 -0.73 5.39 -1.85
CA GLY A 101 -0.35 4.74 -3.11
C GLY A 101 -0.53 3.22 -3.06
N VAL A 102 -0.01 2.58 -2.02
CA VAL A 102 -0.11 1.13 -1.80
C VAL A 102 -1.56 0.68 -1.68
N ALA A 103 -2.44 1.50 -1.08
CA ALA A 103 -3.86 1.20 -1.01
C ALA A 103 -4.49 1.03 -2.41
N LEU A 104 -4.12 1.87 -3.39
CA LEU A 104 -4.60 1.71 -4.78
C LEU A 104 -4.14 0.38 -5.38
N VAL A 105 -2.90 -0.02 -5.11
CA VAL A 105 -2.34 -1.31 -5.57
C VAL A 105 -3.10 -2.47 -4.93
N ILE A 106 -3.29 -2.46 -3.60
CA ILE A 106 -3.99 -3.52 -2.88
C ILE A 106 -5.46 -3.62 -3.31
N ILE A 107 -6.14 -2.50 -3.55
CA ILE A 107 -7.53 -2.52 -4.05
C ILE A 107 -7.61 -3.23 -5.41
N THR A 108 -6.57 -3.22 -6.26
CA THR A 108 -6.54 -4.00 -7.51
C THR A 108 -6.21 -5.48 -7.31
N GLY A 109 -5.98 -5.95 -6.07
CA GLY A 109 -5.59 -7.32 -5.73
C GLY A 109 -4.10 -7.60 -5.90
N GLU A 110 -3.25 -6.56 -5.90
CA GLU A 110 -1.79 -6.68 -6.01
C GLU A 110 -1.11 -6.15 -4.73
N ILE A 111 0.18 -6.48 -4.57
CA ILE A 111 0.98 -6.07 -3.40
C ILE A 111 2.25 -5.36 -3.89
N ASP A 112 2.59 -4.23 -3.27
CA ASP A 112 3.83 -3.49 -3.55
C ASP A 112 4.68 -3.38 -2.28
N LEU A 113 5.75 -4.18 -2.21
CA LEU A 113 6.72 -4.17 -1.11
C LEU A 113 7.97 -3.34 -1.45
N SER A 114 8.04 -2.74 -2.63
CA SER A 114 9.22 -1.99 -3.04
C SER A 114 9.29 -0.56 -2.50
N VAL A 115 8.18 -0.04 -1.95
CA VAL A 115 8.01 1.40 -1.63
C VAL A 115 9.10 1.97 -0.71
N GLY A 116 9.59 1.20 0.28
CA GLY A 116 10.66 1.65 1.18
C GLY A 116 12.00 1.85 0.48
N SER A 117 12.37 0.93 -0.40
CA SER A 117 13.61 1.04 -1.20
C SER A 117 13.47 2.05 -2.34
N VAL A 118 12.27 2.19 -2.91
CA VAL A 118 11.97 3.22 -3.92
C VAL A 118 12.07 4.62 -3.30
N LEU A 119 11.59 4.81 -2.08
CA LEU A 119 11.79 6.04 -1.31
C LEU A 119 13.27 6.41 -1.23
N ALA A 120 14.13 5.45 -0.81
CA ALA A 120 15.56 5.68 -0.68
C ALA A 120 16.23 6.04 -2.02
N LEU A 121 15.98 5.23 -3.06
CA LEU A 121 16.54 5.45 -4.39
C LEU A 121 16.09 6.80 -4.98
N SER A 122 14.83 7.17 -4.80
CA SER A 122 14.27 8.42 -5.29
C SER A 122 14.87 9.64 -4.60
N GLY A 123 14.97 9.60 -3.27
CA GLY A 123 15.59 10.69 -2.50
C GLY A 123 17.09 10.83 -2.82
N VAL A 124 17.82 9.71 -2.94
CA VAL A 124 19.23 9.70 -3.36
C VAL A 124 19.38 10.28 -4.76
N SER A 125 18.52 9.86 -5.71
CA SER A 125 18.55 10.39 -7.08
C SER A 125 18.30 11.89 -7.14
N ALA A 126 17.34 12.40 -6.35
CA ALA A 126 17.07 13.83 -6.23
C ALA A 126 18.31 14.59 -5.69
N ALA A 127 18.91 14.09 -4.61
CA ALA A 127 20.09 14.71 -3.98
C ALA A 127 21.30 14.71 -4.90
N LEU A 128 21.62 13.58 -5.53
CA LEU A 128 22.73 13.46 -6.47
C LEU A 128 22.52 14.37 -7.69
N PHE A 129 21.29 14.45 -8.22
CA PHE A 129 20.99 15.32 -9.34
C PHE A 129 21.20 16.79 -9.00
N MET A 130 20.76 17.25 -7.82
CA MET A 130 20.95 18.62 -7.36
C MET A 130 22.44 18.94 -7.11
N ASN A 131 23.24 17.98 -6.66
CA ASN A 131 24.65 18.21 -6.38
C ASN A 131 25.55 18.14 -7.62
N SER A 132 25.21 17.31 -8.62
CA SER A 132 26.09 16.99 -9.74
C SER A 132 25.67 17.63 -11.07
N VAL A 133 24.38 17.94 -11.27
CA VAL A 133 23.87 18.42 -12.55
C VAL A 133 23.39 19.88 -12.48
N THR A 134 22.57 20.20 -11.48
CA THR A 134 22.03 21.56 -11.31
C THR A 134 21.57 21.80 -9.89
N GLN A 135 21.84 22.99 -9.37
CA GLN A 135 21.37 23.38 -8.04
C GLN A 135 19.88 23.77 -8.00
N ASN A 136 19.10 23.35 -9.01
CA ASN A 136 17.68 23.64 -9.06
C ASN A 136 16.88 22.62 -8.22
N TRP A 137 16.35 23.08 -7.11
CA TRP A 137 15.56 22.29 -6.17
C TRP A 137 14.30 21.66 -6.81
N PHE A 138 13.62 22.39 -7.71
CA PHE A 138 12.40 21.93 -8.36
C PHE A 138 12.68 20.75 -9.31
N LEU A 139 13.75 20.85 -10.12
CA LEU A 139 14.19 19.76 -10.98
C LEU A 139 14.66 18.55 -10.17
N GLY A 140 15.35 18.75 -9.05
CA GLY A 140 15.71 17.68 -8.13
C GLY A 140 14.48 16.91 -7.62
N ALA A 141 13.44 17.62 -7.19
CA ALA A 141 12.20 17.01 -6.74
C ALA A 141 11.49 16.23 -7.86
N ILE A 142 11.45 16.81 -9.07
CA ILE A 142 10.88 16.12 -10.26
C ILE A 142 11.65 14.83 -10.54
N VAL A 143 12.99 14.85 -10.50
CA VAL A 143 13.82 13.66 -10.73
C VAL A 143 13.49 12.58 -9.70
N GLY A 144 13.44 12.92 -8.40
CA GLY A 144 13.09 11.95 -7.36
C GLY A 144 11.73 11.30 -7.59
N ILE A 145 10.69 12.10 -7.85
CA ILE A 145 9.33 11.59 -8.11
C ILE A 145 9.30 10.75 -9.41
N THR A 146 10.00 11.17 -10.44
CA THR A 146 10.05 10.45 -11.73
C THR A 146 10.76 9.11 -11.58
N VAL A 147 11.87 9.04 -10.84
CA VAL A 147 12.57 7.78 -10.55
C VAL A 147 11.60 6.81 -9.86
N GLY A 148 10.88 7.27 -8.83
CA GLY A 148 9.87 6.45 -8.17
C GLY A 148 8.77 5.97 -9.14
N ALA A 149 8.25 6.87 -9.99
CA ALA A 149 7.24 6.53 -10.99
C ALA A 149 7.75 5.51 -12.03
N LEU A 150 9.00 5.62 -12.47
CA LEU A 150 9.63 4.69 -13.42
C LEU A 150 9.84 3.31 -12.81
N VAL A 151 10.23 3.23 -11.54
CA VAL A 151 10.30 1.95 -10.82
C VAL A 151 8.90 1.35 -10.68
N GLY A 152 7.90 2.14 -10.32
CA GLY A 152 6.50 1.71 -10.30
C GLY A 152 6.01 1.26 -11.68
N LEU A 153 6.38 1.95 -12.75
CA LEU A 153 6.06 1.56 -14.13
C LEU A 153 6.65 0.19 -14.48
N SER A 154 7.92 -0.06 -14.13
CA SER A 154 8.55 -1.36 -14.36
C SER A 154 7.85 -2.47 -13.58
N ASN A 155 7.54 -2.26 -12.30
CA ASN A 155 6.73 -3.20 -11.52
C ASN A 155 5.37 -3.48 -12.17
N GLY A 156 4.65 -2.42 -12.53
CA GLY A 156 3.34 -2.53 -13.15
C GLY A 156 3.36 -3.29 -14.49
N ILE A 157 4.39 -3.07 -15.31
CA ILE A 157 4.56 -3.80 -16.58
C ILE A 157 4.84 -5.29 -16.32
N LEU A 158 5.76 -5.61 -15.41
CA LEU A 158 6.10 -7.00 -15.08
C LEU A 158 4.89 -7.76 -14.54
N VAL A 159 4.13 -7.13 -13.65
CA VAL A 159 2.92 -7.72 -13.06
C VAL A 159 1.78 -7.84 -14.08
N ALA A 160 1.46 -6.75 -14.79
CA ALA A 160 0.23 -6.69 -15.57
C ALA A 160 0.41 -7.27 -17.00
N ARG A 161 1.61 -7.20 -17.57
CA ARG A 161 1.86 -7.66 -18.94
C ARG A 161 2.49 -9.04 -18.98
N PHE A 162 3.44 -9.32 -18.09
CA PHE A 162 4.12 -10.61 -18.02
C PHE A 162 3.46 -11.57 -17.03
N LEU A 163 2.43 -11.12 -16.29
CA LEU A 163 1.65 -11.91 -15.34
C LEU A 163 2.50 -12.56 -14.23
N ILE A 164 3.62 -11.92 -13.89
CA ILE A 164 4.45 -12.33 -12.77
C ILE A 164 3.75 -11.90 -11.48
N PRO A 165 3.65 -12.77 -10.44
CA PRO A 165 3.06 -12.38 -9.16
C PRO A 165 3.70 -11.11 -8.59
N SER A 166 2.87 -10.13 -8.19
CA SER A 166 3.32 -8.80 -7.75
C SER A 166 4.26 -8.87 -6.55
N PHE A 167 4.00 -9.78 -5.63
CA PHE A 167 4.85 -10.04 -4.49
C PHE A 167 6.31 -10.38 -4.91
N LEU A 168 6.50 -11.26 -5.91
CA LEU A 168 7.84 -11.62 -6.40
C LEU A 168 8.53 -10.45 -7.10
N VAL A 169 7.78 -9.72 -7.95
CA VAL A 169 8.30 -8.55 -8.67
C VAL A 169 8.77 -7.49 -7.66
N THR A 170 7.91 -7.13 -6.71
CA THR A 170 8.20 -6.03 -5.79
C THR A 170 9.25 -6.38 -4.76
N LEU A 171 9.39 -7.64 -4.34
CA LEU A 171 10.54 -8.10 -3.54
C LEU A 171 11.86 -8.02 -4.33
N GLY A 172 11.86 -8.43 -5.59
CA GLY A 172 13.03 -8.28 -6.45
C GLY A 172 13.40 -6.80 -6.61
N THR A 173 12.41 -5.95 -6.88
CA THR A 173 12.60 -4.49 -7.01
C THR A 173 13.07 -3.85 -5.71
N LEU A 174 12.56 -4.28 -4.55
CA LEU A 174 13.03 -3.85 -3.23
C LEU A 174 14.55 -4.02 -3.12
N SER A 175 15.06 -5.21 -3.48
CA SER A 175 16.49 -5.51 -3.42
C SER A 175 17.30 -4.72 -4.47
N ILE A 176 16.81 -4.62 -5.70
CA ILE A 176 17.45 -3.89 -6.78
C ILE A 176 17.52 -2.39 -6.46
N ALA A 177 16.40 -1.78 -6.06
CA ALA A 177 16.35 -0.35 -5.76
C ALA A 177 17.25 -0.01 -4.56
N ARG A 178 17.28 -0.88 -3.53
CA ARG A 178 18.19 -0.74 -2.39
C ARG A 178 19.66 -0.82 -2.83
N GLY A 179 20.00 -1.83 -3.63
CA GLY A 179 21.35 -1.99 -4.17
C GLY A 179 21.80 -0.80 -5.01
N LEU A 180 20.92 -0.28 -5.88
CA LEU A 180 21.21 0.91 -6.69
C LEU A 180 21.43 2.15 -5.84
N ALA A 181 20.63 2.37 -4.79
CA ALA A 181 20.82 3.48 -3.86
C ALA A 181 22.18 3.39 -3.14
N LEU A 182 22.56 2.19 -2.67
CA LEU A 182 23.86 1.95 -2.00
C LEU A 182 25.05 2.15 -2.96
N ILE A 183 24.98 1.59 -4.16
CA ILE A 183 26.08 1.67 -5.16
C ILE A 183 26.25 3.12 -5.61
N SER A 184 25.17 3.84 -5.89
CA SER A 184 25.26 5.22 -6.42
C SER A 184 25.86 6.22 -5.42
N THR A 185 25.84 5.90 -4.13
CA THR A 185 26.37 6.77 -3.05
C THR A 185 27.66 6.26 -2.41
N GLY A 186 28.15 5.08 -2.82
CA GLY A 186 29.24 4.41 -2.11
C GLY A 186 28.91 4.13 -0.64
N THR A 187 27.63 3.87 -0.33
CA THR A 187 27.06 3.64 1.01
C THR A 187 27.08 4.85 1.96
N ALA A 188 27.59 6.00 1.50
CA ALA A 188 27.63 7.22 2.31
C ALA A 188 26.33 8.04 2.19
N PRO A 189 25.96 8.83 3.20
CA PRO A 189 24.88 9.80 3.08
C PRO A 189 25.20 10.88 2.04
N VAL A 190 24.18 11.30 1.28
CA VAL A 190 24.29 12.40 0.32
C VAL A 190 23.66 13.64 0.93
N THR A 191 24.43 14.68 1.15
CA THR A 191 23.93 15.97 1.65
C THR A 191 23.13 16.71 0.58
N VAL A 192 22.16 17.47 1.01
CA VAL A 192 21.36 18.37 0.16
C VAL A 192 21.61 19.79 0.64
N SER A 193 22.24 20.62 -0.17
CA SER A 193 22.64 21.99 0.22
C SER A 193 21.61 23.06 -0.16
N GLN A 194 20.50 22.69 -0.78
CA GLN A 194 19.51 23.62 -1.32
C GLN A 194 18.49 24.05 -0.25
N GLU A 195 18.61 25.24 0.30
CA GLU A 195 17.72 25.77 1.34
C GLU A 195 16.24 25.79 0.90
N THR A 196 15.97 26.23 -0.33
CA THR A 196 14.59 26.25 -0.86
C THR A 196 13.98 24.85 -0.91
N PHE A 197 14.77 23.81 -1.15
CA PHE A 197 14.31 22.42 -1.13
C PHE A 197 13.86 22.01 0.28
N TRP A 198 14.68 22.31 1.29
CA TRP A 198 14.31 22.00 2.68
C TRP A 198 13.07 22.79 3.11
N TYR A 199 13.04 24.08 2.77
CA TYR A 199 11.91 24.94 3.11
C TYR A 199 10.61 24.40 2.54
N VAL A 200 10.55 24.10 1.24
CA VAL A 200 9.31 23.67 0.54
C VAL A 200 8.83 22.30 1.02
N PHE A 201 9.73 21.34 1.25
CA PHE A 201 9.36 19.96 1.53
C PHE A 201 9.37 19.59 3.02
N ALA A 202 10.03 20.36 3.89
CA ALA A 202 10.17 20.00 5.30
C ALA A 202 9.92 21.12 6.30
N GLU A 203 10.45 22.35 6.07
CA GLU A 203 10.53 23.37 7.11
C GLU A 203 9.40 24.39 7.04
N ALA A 204 8.84 24.65 5.84
CA ALA A 204 7.75 25.61 5.69
C ALA A 204 6.57 25.27 6.61
N ARG A 205 5.96 26.33 7.14
CA ARG A 205 4.75 26.23 7.96
C ARG A 205 3.63 27.02 7.33
N VAL A 206 2.53 26.36 7.01
CA VAL A 206 1.31 26.98 6.51
C VAL A 206 0.29 26.98 7.65
N LEU A 207 -0.09 28.16 8.15
CA LEU A 207 -0.98 28.30 9.32
C LEU A 207 -0.50 27.50 10.56
N GLY A 208 0.82 27.40 10.77
CA GLY A 208 1.43 26.65 11.88
C GLY A 208 1.60 25.15 11.61
N ILE A 209 1.09 24.62 10.49
CA ILE A 209 1.20 23.20 10.08
C ILE A 209 2.48 23.02 9.25
N SER A 210 3.28 22.01 9.57
CA SER A 210 4.54 21.73 8.86
C SER A 210 4.30 21.21 7.43
N ALA A 211 5.26 21.49 6.54
CA ALA A 211 5.21 21.11 5.13
C ALA A 211 4.92 19.62 4.89
N PRO A 212 5.51 18.64 5.60
CA PRO A 212 5.17 17.22 5.41
C PRO A 212 3.70 16.91 5.66
N ILE A 213 3.06 17.54 6.64
CA ILE A 213 1.62 17.36 6.89
C ILE A 213 0.80 17.99 5.75
N VAL A 214 1.20 19.18 5.26
CA VAL A 214 0.53 19.82 4.11
C VAL A 214 0.61 18.94 2.88
N TRP A 215 1.79 18.40 2.55
CA TRP A 215 1.97 17.45 1.45
C TRP A 215 1.11 16.20 1.62
N THR A 216 1.01 15.68 2.84
CA THR A 216 0.13 14.53 3.15
C THR A 216 -1.32 14.86 2.87
N LEU A 217 -1.81 16.03 3.33
CA LEU A 217 -3.19 16.47 3.08
C LEU A 217 -3.47 16.63 1.58
N VAL A 218 -2.53 17.20 0.83
CA VAL A 218 -2.65 17.32 -0.64
C VAL A 218 -2.75 15.94 -1.28
N VAL A 219 -1.82 15.03 -0.97
CA VAL A 219 -1.80 13.66 -1.52
C VAL A 219 -3.09 12.92 -1.19
N ILE A 220 -3.49 12.92 0.09
CA ILE A 220 -4.71 12.23 0.52
C ILE A 220 -5.95 12.80 -0.19
N SER A 221 -6.04 14.12 -0.32
CA SER A 221 -7.16 14.76 -1.02
C SER A 221 -7.21 14.36 -2.49
N VAL A 222 -6.06 14.39 -3.18
CA VAL A 222 -5.96 13.99 -4.59
C VAL A 222 -6.32 12.51 -4.76
N VAL A 223 -5.74 11.62 -3.95
CA VAL A 223 -6.02 10.19 -4.03
C VAL A 223 -7.47 9.87 -3.65
N TRP A 224 -8.04 10.58 -2.68
CA TRP A 224 -9.43 10.43 -2.29
C TRP A 224 -10.39 10.82 -3.43
N VAL A 225 -10.16 11.98 -4.07
CA VAL A 225 -10.93 12.41 -5.25
C VAL A 225 -10.77 11.41 -6.40
N LEU A 226 -9.53 11.01 -6.68
CA LEU A 226 -9.22 10.05 -7.74
C LEU A 226 -9.91 8.71 -7.50
N LEU A 227 -9.92 8.21 -6.28
CA LEU A 227 -10.49 6.90 -5.97
C LEU A 227 -12.02 6.91 -5.93
N HIS A 228 -12.64 7.95 -5.33
CA HIS A 228 -14.08 7.94 -5.07
C HIS A 228 -14.91 8.68 -6.13
N PHE A 229 -14.35 9.68 -6.82
CA PHE A 229 -15.11 10.53 -7.74
C PHE A 229 -14.73 10.33 -9.21
N SER A 230 -13.66 9.59 -9.53
CA SER A 230 -13.23 9.41 -10.91
C SER A 230 -13.70 8.08 -11.54
N VAL A 231 -13.69 8.02 -12.87
CA VAL A 231 -13.88 6.79 -13.64
C VAL A 231 -12.75 5.81 -13.36
N PHE A 232 -11.54 6.33 -13.13
CA PHE A 232 -10.35 5.53 -12.82
C PHE A 232 -10.53 4.77 -11.50
N GLY A 233 -11.03 5.43 -10.44
CA GLY A 233 -11.32 4.77 -9.15
C GLY A 233 -12.35 3.65 -9.29
N ARG A 234 -13.45 3.88 -10.02
CA ARG A 234 -14.42 2.80 -10.29
C ARG A 234 -13.80 1.60 -11.00
N ARG A 235 -12.89 1.83 -11.95
CA ARG A 235 -12.16 0.76 -12.64
C ARG A 235 -11.17 0.03 -11.73
N ILE A 236 -10.54 0.74 -10.76
CA ILE A 236 -9.69 0.12 -9.72
C ILE A 236 -10.51 -0.88 -8.91
N PHE A 237 -11.66 -0.47 -8.34
CA PHE A 237 -12.54 -1.35 -7.58
C PHE A 237 -13.06 -2.53 -8.40
N ALA A 238 -13.48 -2.28 -9.65
CA ALA A 238 -13.94 -3.34 -10.54
C ALA A 238 -12.82 -4.37 -10.85
N THR A 239 -11.58 -3.89 -11.10
CA THR A 239 -10.43 -4.75 -11.39
C THR A 239 -10.10 -5.68 -10.23
N GLY A 240 -10.13 -5.18 -8.99
CA GLY A 240 -9.84 -5.98 -7.82
C GLY A 240 -11.01 -6.81 -7.31
N GLY A 241 -12.25 -6.38 -7.55
CA GLY A 241 -13.45 -7.11 -7.10
C GLY A 241 -13.70 -8.39 -7.89
N ASN A 242 -13.64 -8.31 -9.22
CA ASN A 242 -13.68 -9.48 -10.10
C ASN A 242 -13.00 -9.18 -11.43
N LEU A 243 -11.77 -9.69 -11.56
CA LEU A 243 -10.92 -9.46 -12.73
C LEU A 243 -11.58 -9.94 -14.04
N ALA A 244 -12.27 -11.09 -14.01
CA ALA A 244 -12.93 -11.65 -15.19
C ALA A 244 -14.12 -10.76 -15.61
N ALA A 245 -15.01 -10.43 -14.68
CA ALA A 245 -16.15 -9.55 -14.94
C ALA A 245 -15.71 -8.16 -15.43
N ALA A 246 -14.65 -7.58 -14.85
CA ALA A 246 -14.09 -6.31 -15.28
C ALA A 246 -13.61 -6.35 -16.74
N LYS A 247 -12.91 -7.43 -17.13
CA LYS A 247 -12.49 -7.64 -18.54
C LYS A 247 -13.67 -7.78 -19.48
N PHE A 248 -14.68 -8.59 -19.12
CA PHE A 248 -15.90 -8.75 -19.92
C PHE A 248 -16.68 -7.44 -20.08
N SER A 249 -16.62 -6.54 -19.10
CA SER A 249 -17.19 -5.19 -19.17
C SER A 249 -16.33 -4.19 -19.95
N GLY A 250 -15.28 -4.64 -20.66
CA GLY A 250 -14.44 -3.78 -21.48
C GLY A 250 -13.39 -2.95 -20.72
N ILE A 251 -13.17 -3.22 -19.42
CA ILE A 251 -12.15 -2.51 -18.64
C ILE A 251 -10.77 -3.06 -19.00
N ASN A 252 -9.85 -2.18 -19.42
CA ASN A 252 -8.46 -2.54 -19.62
C ASN A 252 -7.75 -2.66 -18.25
N THR A 253 -7.93 -3.82 -17.60
CA THR A 253 -7.39 -4.10 -16.26
C THR A 253 -5.87 -4.06 -16.20
N ARG A 254 -5.18 -4.33 -17.34
CA ARG A 254 -3.73 -4.21 -17.45
C ARG A 254 -3.26 -2.77 -17.22
N ASN A 255 -3.86 -1.82 -17.94
CA ASN A 255 -3.50 -0.41 -17.81
C ASN A 255 -3.85 0.11 -16.42
N ILE A 256 -4.95 -0.34 -15.81
CA ILE A 256 -5.29 0.03 -14.43
C ILE A 256 -4.20 -0.42 -13.46
N LYS A 257 -3.75 -1.68 -13.53
CA LYS A 257 -2.68 -2.20 -12.68
C LYS A 257 -1.37 -1.42 -12.88
N ILE A 258 -0.96 -1.18 -14.13
CA ILE A 258 0.24 -0.38 -14.42
C ILE A 258 0.13 1.02 -13.78
N SER A 259 -1.00 1.70 -13.97
CA SER A 259 -1.20 3.06 -13.46
C SER A 259 -1.16 3.14 -11.93
N VAL A 260 -1.72 2.16 -11.21
CA VAL A 260 -1.67 2.18 -9.73
C VAL A 260 -0.25 1.93 -9.21
N PHE A 261 0.55 1.08 -9.87
CA PHE A 261 1.96 0.93 -9.53
C PHE A 261 2.77 2.20 -9.82
N VAL A 262 2.51 2.90 -10.93
CA VAL A 262 3.14 4.20 -11.24
C VAL A 262 2.82 5.23 -10.15
N ILE A 263 1.56 5.32 -9.74
CA ILE A 263 1.13 6.24 -8.67
C ILE A 263 1.79 5.85 -7.34
N SER A 264 1.82 4.56 -6.97
CA SER A 264 2.49 4.06 -5.76
C SER A 264 3.97 4.45 -5.76
N GLY A 265 4.67 4.18 -6.86
CA GLY A 265 6.08 4.55 -7.01
C GLY A 265 6.32 6.07 -6.97
N ALA A 266 5.46 6.88 -7.61
CA ALA A 266 5.57 8.34 -7.57
C ALA A 266 5.39 8.88 -6.14
N LEU A 267 4.44 8.34 -5.37
CA LEU A 267 4.21 8.72 -3.97
C LEU A 267 5.35 8.27 -3.05
N ALA A 268 5.93 7.09 -3.30
CA ALA A 268 7.16 6.68 -2.63
C ALA A 268 8.33 7.62 -2.99
N GLY A 269 8.39 8.08 -4.25
CA GLY A 269 9.35 9.09 -4.70
C GLY A 269 9.20 10.43 -4.00
N LEU A 270 7.96 10.91 -3.85
CA LEU A 270 7.65 12.13 -3.08
C LEU A 270 8.05 11.97 -1.61
N ALA A 271 7.76 10.81 -1.00
CA ALA A 271 8.20 10.53 0.37
C ALA A 271 9.73 10.58 0.49
N GLY A 272 10.47 10.07 -0.50
CA GLY A 272 11.94 10.16 -0.57
C GLY A 272 12.45 11.59 -0.66
N VAL A 273 11.81 12.45 -1.45
CA VAL A 273 12.10 13.89 -1.54
C VAL A 273 11.89 14.56 -0.18
N ILE A 274 10.78 14.28 0.51
CA ILE A 274 10.48 14.84 1.84
C ILE A 274 11.51 14.36 2.87
N VAL A 275 11.93 13.08 2.84
CA VAL A 275 12.97 12.56 3.76
C VAL A 275 14.29 13.25 3.53
N ALA A 276 14.71 13.41 2.27
CA ALA A 276 15.95 14.11 1.91
C ALA A 276 15.94 15.57 2.40
N ALA A 277 14.79 16.24 2.29
CA ALA A 277 14.61 17.60 2.78
C ALA A 277 14.66 17.68 4.31
N ARG A 278 13.98 16.77 5.03
CA ARG A 278 13.92 16.76 6.50
C ARG A 278 15.28 16.52 7.16
N GLY A 279 16.12 15.70 6.54
CA GLY A 279 17.45 15.36 7.05
C GLY A 279 18.56 16.27 6.55
N HIS A 280 18.28 17.22 5.63
CA HIS A 280 19.28 17.95 4.86
C HIS A 280 20.32 17.03 4.20
N ALA A 281 20.02 15.75 4.20
CA ALA A 281 20.78 14.66 3.64
C ALA A 281 19.88 13.44 3.48
N ILE A 282 20.28 12.52 2.62
CA ILE A 282 19.59 11.22 2.47
C ILE A 282 20.59 10.09 2.64
N ARG A 283 20.25 9.12 3.47
CA ARG A 283 20.98 7.86 3.60
C ARG A 283 20.43 6.84 2.62
N PRO A 284 21.30 6.06 1.93
CA PRO A 284 20.83 5.07 0.96
C PRO A 284 20.11 3.87 1.60
N ASP A 285 20.25 3.65 2.90
CA ASP A 285 19.61 2.59 3.66
C ASP A 285 18.28 3.01 4.31
N VAL A 286 17.88 4.28 4.19
CA VAL A 286 16.63 4.80 4.75
C VAL A 286 15.41 4.02 4.24
N GLY A 287 14.37 3.95 5.05
CA GLY A 287 13.11 3.28 4.67
C GLY A 287 13.19 1.75 4.67
N GLY A 288 14.26 1.15 5.23
CA GLY A 288 14.30 -0.31 5.42
C GLY A 288 13.25 -0.76 6.45
N GLY A 289 12.34 -1.67 6.04
CA GLY A 289 11.25 -2.15 6.89
C GLY A 289 9.96 -1.32 6.83
N ILE A 290 10.01 -0.08 6.36
CA ILE A 290 8.84 0.82 6.29
C ILE A 290 7.73 0.28 5.36
N GLU A 291 8.08 -0.59 4.41
CA GLU A 291 7.11 -1.27 3.55
C GLU A 291 6.12 -2.12 4.35
N LEU A 292 6.56 -2.70 5.47
CA LEU A 292 5.69 -3.48 6.35
C LEU A 292 4.74 -2.56 7.14
N ASP A 293 5.24 -1.42 7.62
CA ASP A 293 4.42 -0.42 8.31
C ASP A 293 3.35 0.15 7.37
N VAL A 294 3.76 0.48 6.13
CA VAL A 294 2.85 0.95 5.09
C VAL A 294 1.77 -0.09 4.78
N LEU A 295 2.17 -1.36 4.62
CA LEU A 295 1.22 -2.45 4.36
C LEU A 295 0.26 -2.63 5.55
N ALA A 296 0.81 -2.63 6.78
CA ALA A 296 0.01 -2.74 8.00
C ALA A 296 -0.97 -1.58 8.14
N ALA A 297 -0.56 -0.32 7.86
CA ALA A 297 -1.44 0.84 7.85
C ALA A 297 -2.62 0.68 6.89
N VAL A 298 -2.37 0.17 5.68
CA VAL A 298 -3.41 -0.03 4.68
C VAL A 298 -4.39 -1.14 5.07
N ILE A 299 -3.88 -2.26 5.63
CA ILE A 299 -4.71 -3.40 6.05
C ILE A 299 -5.53 -3.04 7.29
N LEU A 300 -4.88 -2.46 8.32
CA LEU A 300 -5.58 -1.95 9.51
C LEU A 300 -6.62 -0.90 9.13
N GLY A 301 -6.33 -0.08 8.11
CA GLY A 301 -7.27 0.87 7.51
C GLY A 301 -8.51 0.24 6.85
N GLY A 302 -8.60 -1.11 6.83
CA GLY A 302 -9.75 -1.84 6.31
C GLY A 302 -9.73 -2.05 4.79
N THR A 303 -8.59 -1.88 4.14
CA THR A 303 -8.41 -2.27 2.73
C THR A 303 -8.23 -3.79 2.63
N SER A 304 -9.03 -4.43 1.78
CA SER A 304 -9.01 -5.89 1.61
C SER A 304 -7.78 -6.34 0.81
N LEU A 305 -6.99 -7.25 1.37
CA LEU A 305 -5.86 -7.90 0.66
C LEU A 305 -6.29 -8.68 -0.58
N PHE A 306 -7.56 -9.11 -0.64
CA PHE A 306 -8.11 -9.81 -1.80
C PHE A 306 -8.62 -8.86 -2.89
N GLY A 307 -8.42 -7.54 -2.72
CA GLY A 307 -8.87 -6.52 -3.65
C GLY A 307 -10.34 -6.15 -3.52
N GLY A 308 -10.78 -5.20 -4.36
CA GLY A 308 -12.17 -4.78 -4.53
C GLY A 308 -12.77 -3.94 -3.41
N LYS A 309 -12.07 -3.76 -2.29
CA LYS A 309 -12.56 -2.96 -1.14
C LYS A 309 -11.44 -2.17 -0.51
N GLY A 310 -11.70 -0.90 -0.18
CA GLY A 310 -10.76 -0.03 0.51
C GLY A 310 -11.30 1.40 0.62
N LYS A 311 -10.81 2.12 1.62
CA LYS A 311 -11.25 3.50 1.90
C LYS A 311 -10.04 4.33 2.35
N ILE A 312 -9.81 5.47 1.71
CA ILE A 312 -8.64 6.32 2.00
C ILE A 312 -8.65 6.86 3.44
N TYR A 313 -9.81 7.21 4.00
CA TYR A 313 -9.88 7.65 5.39
C TYR A 313 -9.45 6.55 6.38
N GLY A 314 -9.71 5.28 6.06
CA GLY A 314 -9.22 4.16 6.84
C GLY A 314 -7.68 4.09 6.84
N VAL A 315 -7.05 4.36 5.69
CA VAL A 315 -5.57 4.40 5.57
C VAL A 315 -4.97 5.46 6.50
N ILE A 316 -5.60 6.65 6.61
CA ILE A 316 -5.15 7.69 7.54
C ILE A 316 -5.16 7.18 8.97
N ILE A 317 -6.27 6.58 9.41
CA ILE A 317 -6.39 6.05 10.78
C ILE A 317 -5.41 4.90 11.00
N GLY A 318 -5.27 4.00 10.02
CA GLY A 318 -4.30 2.91 10.07
C GLY A 318 -2.87 3.41 10.24
N SER A 319 -2.46 4.46 9.51
CA SER A 319 -1.13 5.04 9.64
C SER A 319 -0.91 5.81 10.96
N LEU A 320 -1.98 6.28 11.61
CA LEU A 320 -1.89 6.91 12.93
C LEU A 320 -1.83 5.90 14.08
N ILE A 321 -2.24 4.65 13.85
CA ILE A 321 -2.18 3.57 14.85
C ILE A 321 -0.76 2.98 14.90
N ILE A 322 -0.04 2.95 13.77
CA ILE A 322 1.32 2.46 13.64
C ILE A 322 2.32 3.54 14.08
#